data_12a948d5dcd27a420719c564fb240dbd
#
_entry.id   12a948d5dcd27a420719c564fb240dbd
#
_cell.length_a   1.000
_cell.length_b   1.000
_cell.length_c   1.000
_cell.angle_alpha   90.00
_cell.angle_beta   90.00
_cell.angle_gamma   90.00
#
_symmetry.space_group_name_H-M   'P 1'
#
loop_
_entity.id
_entity.type
_entity.pdbx_description
1 polymer ?
#
loop_
_entity_poly.entity_id
_entity_poly.type
_entity_poly.pdbx_seq_one_letter_code
_entity_poly.pdbx_strand_id
1 'polypeptide(L)'
;MDSLGEWSWPGQGAVAAEVLPPPWVPAFPPRLEPAASPATPLAGGRARRVLITTLLCGLLAVSVALSLQGRLGVAHLLGISTAPPPDRALSLQSTLASEAAPLPALSSVSHDSAGSSIDTASYSSVALHHEGSFYVYLPPGYAETSRHYPVLYLLHGNSQPATAFLELGLQEELDQLIARHLIPPMIAVMIQGGPGSNNWRNIDGMHYESYVLEVQELIDRMLPSIPARAARAIAGDSMGGYGAMNVALGNPYRFGTVESWLGFFNGLGGELHSDRPIISRLGLHAFVYGGESDHIADPSENAPFAAVLRAEGARAESAVYAGGHTMETLAAHLGSMLAFAGRALREGERAGTPQTTTVSDVSSKTTAAG
;
A
#
# COMPACT_ATOMS: atom_id res chain seq x y z
N MET A 1 20.45 -36.14 0.56
CA MET A 1 19.25 -36.07 -0.32
C MET A 1 18.07 -36.37 0.60
N ASP A 2 17.74 -35.44 1.46
CA ASP A 2 16.62 -35.56 2.40
C ASP A 2 15.56 -34.56 1.99
N SER A 3 14.36 -35.11 1.84
CA SER A 3 13.14 -34.48 1.42
C SER A 3 12.85 -33.22 2.22
N LEU A 4 12.75 -32.07 1.55
CA LEU A 4 12.14 -30.87 2.11
C LEU A 4 10.67 -31.20 2.39
N GLY A 5 10.34 -31.34 3.65
CA GLY A 5 9.00 -31.65 4.12
C GLY A 5 8.00 -30.58 3.67
N GLU A 6 6.85 -31.03 3.22
CA GLU A 6 5.67 -30.20 2.96
C GLU A 6 5.33 -29.39 4.22
N TRP A 7 5.54 -28.10 4.14
CA TRP A 7 5.10 -27.14 5.16
C TRP A 7 3.61 -26.89 4.98
N SER A 8 2.79 -27.67 5.67
CA SER A 8 1.35 -27.38 5.81
C SER A 8 1.17 -26.38 6.96
N TRP A 9 0.36 -25.37 6.73
CA TRP A 9 -0.02 -24.41 7.78
C TRP A 9 -0.52 -25.15 9.02
N PRO A 10 -0.06 -24.82 10.22
CA PRO A 10 -0.62 -25.37 11.45
C PRO A 10 -2.06 -24.86 11.59
N GLY A 11 -3.05 -25.74 11.31
CA GLY A 11 -4.47 -25.41 11.31
C GLY A 11 -5.32 -26.23 10.32
N GLN A 12 -4.72 -26.96 9.38
CA GLN A 12 -5.46 -27.90 8.54
C GLN A 12 -5.55 -29.30 9.19
N GLY A 13 -6.03 -29.36 10.42
CA GLY A 13 -6.58 -30.56 11.01
C GLY A 13 -8.04 -30.67 10.62
N ALA A 14 -8.40 -31.76 9.92
CA ALA A 14 -9.70 -32.08 9.41
C ALA A 14 -10.85 -31.77 10.39
N VAL A 15 -11.67 -30.76 10.07
CA VAL A 15 -13.08 -30.70 10.45
C VAL A 15 -13.82 -30.18 9.22
N ALA A 16 -14.48 -31.07 8.51
CA ALA A 16 -15.54 -30.69 7.58
C ALA A 16 -16.69 -30.10 8.42
N ALA A 17 -16.63 -28.84 8.70
CA ALA A 17 -17.75 -28.05 9.17
C ALA A 17 -18.25 -27.24 8.00
N GLU A 18 -19.47 -27.49 7.62
CA GLU A 18 -20.27 -26.72 6.66
C GLU A 18 -20.20 -25.25 7.07
N VAL A 19 -19.37 -24.47 6.39
CA VAL A 19 -19.25 -23.02 6.63
C VAL A 19 -20.44 -22.38 5.96
N LEU A 20 -21.48 -22.12 6.73
CA LEU A 20 -22.55 -21.22 6.31
C LEU A 20 -21.97 -19.83 6.04
N PRO A 21 -22.29 -19.18 4.91
CA PRO A 21 -21.82 -17.82 4.63
C PRO A 21 -22.35 -16.87 5.71
N PRO A 22 -21.57 -15.84 6.08
CA PRO A 22 -21.97 -14.87 7.08
C PRO A 22 -23.24 -14.12 6.63
N PRO A 23 -24.15 -13.74 7.55
CA PRO A 23 -25.50 -13.25 7.29
C PRO A 23 -25.60 -11.84 6.67
N TRP A 24 -24.52 -11.24 6.20
CA TRP A 24 -24.48 -9.87 5.67
C TRP A 24 -24.25 -9.76 4.16
N VAL A 25 -24.28 -10.84 3.39
CA VAL A 25 -24.23 -10.77 1.92
C VAL A 25 -25.60 -10.32 1.41
N PRO A 26 -25.77 -9.09 0.90
CA PRO A 26 -27.04 -8.69 0.30
C PRO A 26 -27.24 -9.49 -0.99
N ALA A 27 -28.33 -10.23 -1.07
CA ALA A 27 -28.76 -10.88 -2.29
C ALA A 27 -29.07 -9.81 -3.34
N PHE A 28 -28.40 -9.86 -4.48
CA PHE A 28 -28.75 -9.01 -5.61
C PHE A 28 -30.16 -9.33 -6.08
N PRO A 29 -31.04 -8.31 -6.27
CA PRO A 29 -32.36 -8.56 -6.83
C PRO A 29 -32.24 -9.05 -8.29
N PRO A 30 -33.13 -9.92 -8.74
CA PRO A 30 -33.13 -10.43 -10.10
C PRO A 30 -33.33 -9.27 -11.11
N ARG A 31 -32.57 -9.36 -12.21
CA ARG A 31 -32.61 -8.43 -13.33
C ARG A 31 -34.04 -8.39 -13.90
N LEU A 32 -34.74 -7.27 -13.77
CA LEU A 32 -36.01 -7.02 -14.42
C LEU A 32 -35.78 -6.74 -15.90
N GLU A 33 -36.37 -7.55 -16.76
CA GLU A 33 -36.47 -7.28 -18.20
C GLU A 33 -37.37 -6.06 -18.48
N PRO A 34 -37.06 -5.23 -19.49
CA PRO A 34 -37.88 -4.08 -19.77
C PRO A 34 -39.20 -4.46 -20.43
N ALA A 35 -40.31 -4.17 -19.75
CA ALA A 35 -41.64 -4.27 -20.33
C ALA A 35 -41.87 -3.15 -21.35
N ALA A 36 -42.43 -3.53 -22.49
CA ALA A 36 -42.76 -2.64 -23.60
C ALA A 36 -43.86 -1.64 -23.21
N SER A 37 -43.62 -0.36 -23.58
CA SER A 37 -44.60 0.72 -23.42
C SER A 37 -45.69 0.69 -24.49
N PRO A 38 -46.93 1.09 -24.16
CA PRO A 38 -47.84 1.66 -25.14
C PRO A 38 -47.82 3.18 -25.06
N ALA A 39 -47.74 3.78 -26.22
CA ALA A 39 -47.83 5.23 -26.41
C ALA A 39 -49.26 5.73 -26.33
N THR A 40 -49.48 6.83 -25.62
CA THR A 40 -50.67 7.71 -25.82
C THR A 40 -50.29 9.17 -25.61
N PRO A 41 -50.73 10.09 -26.49
CA PRO A 41 -50.34 11.47 -26.42
C PRO A 41 -51.27 12.31 -25.55
N LEU A 42 -50.73 13.15 -24.67
CA LEU A 42 -51.52 14.15 -23.94
C LEU A 42 -50.92 15.54 -24.18
N ALA A 43 -51.77 16.40 -24.73
CA ALA A 43 -51.55 17.83 -24.91
C ALA A 43 -51.50 18.55 -23.55
N GLY A 44 -50.56 19.49 -23.37
CA GLY A 44 -50.44 20.29 -22.16
C GLY A 44 -49.09 21.04 -22.05
N GLY A 45 -48.70 21.71 -23.13
CA GLY A 45 -47.32 22.20 -23.30
C GLY A 45 -46.92 23.54 -22.65
N ARG A 46 -47.80 24.27 -21.96
CA ARG A 46 -47.45 25.59 -21.39
C ARG A 46 -47.26 25.60 -19.88
N ALA A 47 -48.13 24.96 -19.13
CA ALA A 47 -48.04 24.92 -17.66
C ALA A 47 -46.79 24.14 -17.15
N ARG A 48 -46.41 23.07 -17.86
CA ARG A 48 -45.25 22.24 -17.50
C ARG A 48 -43.90 22.92 -17.70
N ARG A 49 -43.78 23.83 -18.66
CA ARG A 49 -42.54 24.60 -18.89
C ARG A 49 -42.28 25.65 -17.80
N VAL A 50 -43.32 26.30 -17.30
CA VAL A 50 -43.19 27.26 -16.19
C VAL A 50 -42.80 26.58 -14.90
N LEU A 51 -43.36 25.40 -14.61
CA LEU A 51 -43.04 24.64 -13.39
C LEU A 51 -41.60 24.09 -13.38
N ILE A 52 -41.13 23.62 -14.53
CA ILE A 52 -39.74 23.10 -14.66
C ILE A 52 -38.73 24.26 -14.56
N THR A 53 -39.01 25.41 -15.11
CA THR A 53 -38.13 26.56 -15.04
C THR A 53 -38.03 27.13 -13.62
N THR A 54 -39.13 27.19 -12.88
CA THR A 54 -39.12 27.61 -11.46
C THR A 54 -38.43 26.61 -10.57
N LEU A 55 -38.53 25.30 -10.81
CA LEU A 55 -37.80 24.28 -10.07
C LEU A 55 -36.29 24.31 -10.35
N LEU A 56 -35.92 24.53 -11.62
CA LEU A 56 -34.47 24.66 -12.01
C LEU A 56 -33.86 25.94 -11.45
N CYS A 57 -34.56 27.07 -11.46
CA CYS A 57 -34.10 28.31 -10.85
C CYS A 57 -34.01 28.20 -9.31
N GLY A 58 -34.93 27.47 -8.68
CA GLY A 58 -34.87 27.19 -7.24
C GLY A 58 -33.65 26.32 -6.86
N LEU A 59 -33.37 25.28 -7.64
CA LEU A 59 -32.20 24.42 -7.45
C LEU A 59 -30.88 25.18 -7.70
N LEU A 60 -30.84 26.07 -8.69
CA LEU A 60 -29.65 26.89 -8.93
C LEU A 60 -29.43 27.92 -7.83
N ALA A 61 -30.48 28.54 -7.29
CA ALA A 61 -30.39 29.50 -6.19
C ALA A 61 -29.93 28.81 -4.89
N VAL A 62 -30.40 27.58 -4.62
CA VAL A 62 -29.94 26.77 -3.50
C VAL A 62 -28.46 26.37 -3.69
N SER A 63 -28.04 26.03 -4.90
CA SER A 63 -26.64 25.69 -5.20
C SER A 63 -25.70 26.87 -5.03
N VAL A 64 -26.13 28.09 -5.41
CA VAL A 64 -25.34 29.31 -5.24
C VAL A 64 -25.30 29.77 -3.78
N ALA A 65 -26.41 29.67 -3.05
CA ALA A 65 -26.45 29.96 -1.62
C ALA A 65 -25.58 28.99 -0.79
N LEU A 66 -25.53 27.71 -1.18
CA LEU A 66 -24.66 26.69 -0.61
C LEU A 66 -23.17 26.95 -0.90
N SER A 67 -22.86 27.56 -2.03
CA SER A 67 -21.49 27.95 -2.41
C SER A 67 -20.99 29.18 -1.64
N LEU A 68 -21.88 30.06 -1.20
CA LEU A 68 -21.56 31.32 -0.52
C LEU A 68 -21.51 31.18 1.02
N GLN A 69 -22.13 30.18 1.62
CA GLN A 69 -22.16 29.98 3.08
C GLN A 69 -21.13 28.96 3.60
N GLY A 70 -20.04 28.76 2.92
CA GLY A 70 -18.90 27.97 3.44
C GLY A 70 -19.26 26.50 3.69
N ARG A 71 -18.43 25.61 3.21
CA ARG A 71 -18.50 24.14 3.25
C ARG A 71 -18.84 23.49 4.62
N LEU A 72 -18.91 24.27 5.71
CA LEU A 72 -19.13 23.77 7.08
C LEU A 72 -20.59 23.51 7.46
N GLY A 73 -21.56 24.21 6.85
CA GLY A 73 -22.97 24.10 7.24
C GLY A 73 -23.70 22.90 6.65
N VAL A 74 -23.33 22.47 5.45
CA VAL A 74 -24.04 21.41 4.69
C VAL A 74 -23.63 20.03 5.14
N ALA A 75 -22.37 19.85 5.48
CA ALA A 75 -21.86 18.58 6.02
C ALA A 75 -22.59 18.18 7.31
N HIS A 76 -22.92 19.17 8.15
CA HIS A 76 -23.64 18.94 9.42
C HIS A 76 -25.12 18.58 9.21
N LEU A 77 -25.75 19.16 8.17
CA LEU A 77 -27.16 18.90 7.85
C LEU A 77 -27.38 17.52 7.20
N LEU A 78 -26.39 17.02 6.48
CA LEU A 78 -26.44 15.71 5.82
C LEU A 78 -25.82 14.57 6.65
N GLY A 79 -25.38 14.86 7.88
CA GLY A 79 -24.71 13.86 8.72
C GLY A 79 -23.34 13.40 8.17
N ILE A 80 -22.76 14.18 7.23
CA ILE A 80 -21.43 13.89 6.71
C ILE A 80 -20.41 14.44 7.71
N SER A 81 -19.77 13.57 8.44
CA SER A 81 -18.66 13.95 9.32
C SER A 81 -17.51 14.51 8.47
N THR A 82 -17.14 15.77 8.74
CA THR A 82 -15.94 16.38 8.16
C THR A 82 -14.68 16.06 8.94
N ALA A 83 -14.83 15.36 10.07
CA ALA A 83 -13.69 14.80 10.79
C ALA A 83 -13.03 13.71 9.94
N PRO A 84 -11.70 13.65 9.87
CA PRO A 84 -11.02 12.51 9.29
C PRO A 84 -11.52 11.24 9.98
N PRO A 85 -11.60 10.12 9.29
CA PRO A 85 -12.00 8.87 9.90
C PRO A 85 -11.13 8.64 11.16
N PRO A 86 -11.70 8.08 12.24
CA PRO A 86 -11.00 7.93 13.52
C PRO A 86 -9.63 7.23 13.37
N ASP A 87 -9.51 6.32 12.43
CA ASP A 87 -8.27 5.62 12.14
C ASP A 87 -7.15 6.56 11.63
N ARG A 88 -7.49 7.57 10.82
CA ARG A 88 -6.53 8.59 10.36
C ARG A 88 -6.06 9.51 11.49
N ALA A 89 -6.96 9.84 12.42
CA ALA A 89 -6.60 10.66 13.59
C ALA A 89 -5.66 9.90 14.53
N LEU A 90 -5.89 8.59 14.72
CA LEU A 90 -5.01 7.71 15.51
C LEU A 90 -3.63 7.57 14.85
N SER A 91 -3.59 7.43 13.52
CA SER A 91 -2.34 7.37 12.76
C SER A 91 -1.50 8.64 12.95
N LEU A 92 -2.11 9.82 12.86
CA LEU A 92 -1.42 11.09 13.09
C LEU A 92 -0.91 11.25 14.52
N GLN A 93 -1.70 10.84 15.52
CA GLN A 93 -1.30 10.87 16.92
C GLN A 93 -0.15 9.92 17.21
N SER A 94 -0.19 8.71 16.65
CA SER A 94 0.89 7.73 16.74
C SER A 94 2.19 8.29 16.15
N THR A 95 2.12 8.91 14.99
CA THR A 95 3.25 9.58 14.32
C THR A 95 3.90 10.64 15.22
N LEU A 96 3.10 11.58 15.75
CA LEU A 96 3.61 12.66 16.60
C LEU A 96 4.24 12.14 17.90
N ALA A 97 3.65 11.10 18.49
CA ALA A 97 4.19 10.49 19.69
C ALA A 97 5.50 9.73 19.41
N SER A 98 5.59 9.08 18.23
CA SER A 98 6.80 8.38 17.80
C SER A 98 7.99 9.32 17.57
N GLU A 99 7.77 10.56 17.12
CA GLU A 99 8.85 11.55 16.96
C GLU A 99 9.56 11.88 18.27
N ALA A 100 8.83 11.87 19.40
CA ALA A 100 9.38 12.19 20.71
C ALA A 100 10.04 10.99 21.42
N ALA A 101 9.82 9.77 20.94
CA ALA A 101 10.38 8.57 21.54
C ALA A 101 11.89 8.42 21.27
N PRO A 102 12.67 7.87 22.25
CA PRO A 102 14.05 7.54 21.99
C PRO A 102 14.17 6.48 20.90
N LEU A 103 15.20 6.63 20.04
CA LEU A 103 15.45 5.67 18.96
C LEU A 103 15.95 4.35 19.55
N PRO A 104 15.40 3.19 19.14
CA PRO A 104 15.92 1.90 19.54
C PRO A 104 17.29 1.65 18.88
N ALA A 105 18.12 0.85 19.53
CA ALA A 105 19.36 0.39 18.95
C ALA A 105 19.12 -0.83 18.04
N LEU A 106 19.81 -0.88 16.92
CA LEU A 106 19.89 -2.09 16.10
C LEU A 106 20.81 -3.10 16.75
N SER A 107 20.39 -4.35 16.74
CA SER A 107 21.18 -5.51 17.17
C SER A 107 21.42 -6.42 15.98
N SER A 108 22.67 -6.75 15.71
CA SER A 108 23.02 -7.63 14.58
C SER A 108 22.52 -9.06 14.82
N VAL A 109 21.87 -9.62 13.82
CA VAL A 109 21.39 -11.00 13.77
C VAL A 109 22.33 -11.88 12.95
N SER A 110 22.68 -11.41 11.73
CA SER A 110 23.57 -12.12 10.82
C SER A 110 24.30 -11.20 9.88
N HIS A 111 25.42 -11.69 9.35
CA HIS A 111 26.17 -11.05 8.25
C HIS A 111 26.37 -12.09 7.16
N ASP A 112 26.14 -11.69 5.90
CA ASP A 112 26.42 -12.53 4.75
C ASP A 112 27.82 -12.30 4.23
N SER A 113 28.37 -13.28 3.51
CA SER A 113 29.67 -13.18 2.82
C SER A 113 29.69 -12.17 1.69
N ALA A 114 28.55 -11.78 1.13
CA ALA A 114 28.38 -10.71 0.16
C ALA A 114 28.50 -9.32 0.79
N GLY A 115 28.53 -9.22 2.13
CA GLY A 115 28.67 -7.96 2.88
C GLY A 115 27.35 -7.30 3.24
N SER A 116 26.22 -7.98 3.07
CA SER A 116 24.92 -7.56 3.62
C SER A 116 24.76 -8.03 5.08
N SER A 117 23.83 -7.42 5.82
CA SER A 117 23.47 -7.83 7.17
C SER A 117 21.98 -7.85 7.42
N ILE A 118 21.56 -8.65 8.39
CA ILE A 118 20.26 -8.59 9.01
C ILE A 118 20.43 -8.11 10.43
N ASP A 119 19.76 -7.03 10.74
CA ASP A 119 19.69 -6.47 12.09
C ASP A 119 18.23 -6.49 12.57
N THR A 120 18.04 -6.35 13.90
CA THR A 120 16.70 -6.27 14.50
C THR A 120 16.63 -5.16 15.54
N ALA A 121 15.44 -4.63 15.75
CA ALA A 121 15.16 -3.74 16.86
C ALA A 121 13.79 -4.02 17.47
N SER A 122 13.70 -3.79 18.79
CA SER A 122 12.43 -3.78 19.53
C SER A 122 12.28 -2.43 20.23
N TYR A 123 11.05 -1.96 20.38
CA TYR A 123 10.75 -0.70 21.03
C TYR A 123 9.32 -0.68 21.58
N SER A 124 9.05 0.22 22.52
CA SER A 124 7.67 0.44 22.99
C SER A 124 6.89 1.21 21.94
N SER A 125 6.00 0.52 21.23
CA SER A 125 5.15 1.11 20.19
C SER A 125 3.98 1.87 20.80
N VAL A 126 3.81 3.12 20.38
CA VAL A 126 2.65 3.93 20.77
C VAL A 126 1.38 3.40 20.11
N ALA A 127 1.49 2.98 18.85
CA ALA A 127 0.36 2.43 18.09
C ALA A 127 -0.17 1.13 18.69
N LEU A 128 0.73 0.23 19.09
CA LEU A 128 0.36 -1.09 19.63
C LEU A 128 0.05 -1.06 21.13
N HIS A 129 0.47 -0.04 21.87
CA HIS A 129 0.45 0.01 23.35
C HIS A 129 1.24 -1.12 24.02
N HIS A 130 2.17 -1.75 23.29
CA HIS A 130 3.08 -2.79 23.77
C HIS A 130 4.36 -2.77 22.92
N GLU A 131 5.24 -3.73 23.15
CA GLU A 131 6.47 -3.87 22.38
C GLU A 131 6.15 -4.18 20.91
N GLY A 132 6.75 -3.41 20.00
CA GLY A 132 6.83 -3.65 18.57
C GLY A 132 8.26 -4.00 18.17
N SER A 133 8.44 -4.73 17.08
CA SER A 133 9.75 -5.12 16.57
C SER A 133 9.77 -5.24 15.05
N PHE A 134 10.97 -5.19 14.48
CA PHE A 134 11.19 -5.39 13.06
C PHE A 134 12.60 -5.93 12.82
N TYR A 135 12.78 -6.56 11.66
CA TYR A 135 14.09 -6.90 11.11
C TYR A 135 14.43 -5.99 9.96
N VAL A 136 15.72 -5.73 9.76
CA VAL A 136 16.21 -4.86 8.71
C VAL A 136 17.31 -5.58 7.94
N TYR A 137 17.14 -5.67 6.62
CA TYR A 137 18.21 -5.99 5.71
C TYR A 137 18.95 -4.70 5.33
N LEU A 138 20.27 -4.70 5.49
CA LEU A 138 21.17 -3.65 5.07
C LEU A 138 22.03 -4.16 3.90
N PRO A 139 22.07 -3.44 2.76
CA PRO A 139 22.72 -3.94 1.54
C PRO A 139 24.25 -4.00 1.66
N PRO A 140 24.93 -4.77 0.79
CA PRO A 140 26.39 -4.78 0.73
C PRO A 140 26.96 -3.37 0.61
N GLY A 141 28.02 -3.09 1.40
CA GLY A 141 28.66 -1.78 1.43
C GLY A 141 27.91 -0.70 2.22
N TYR A 142 26.85 -1.04 2.94
CA TYR A 142 26.04 -0.08 3.72
C TYR A 142 26.89 0.76 4.68
N ALA A 143 27.77 0.14 5.46
CA ALA A 143 28.59 0.81 6.47
C ALA A 143 29.71 1.70 5.88
N GLU A 144 30.03 1.53 4.60
CA GLU A 144 31.17 2.15 3.92
C GLU A 144 30.81 3.44 3.16
N THR A 145 29.51 3.78 3.09
CA THR A 145 29.02 4.87 2.25
C THR A 145 28.20 5.88 3.04
N SER A 146 28.18 7.13 2.58
CA SER A 146 27.24 8.16 3.03
C SER A 146 25.96 8.22 2.19
N ARG A 147 25.67 7.16 1.44
CA ARG A 147 24.53 7.08 0.54
C ARG A 147 23.23 6.99 1.33
N HIS A 148 22.17 7.58 0.80
CA HIS A 148 20.80 7.32 1.24
C HIS A 148 20.16 6.26 0.36
N TYR A 149 19.32 5.41 0.96
CA TYR A 149 18.77 4.23 0.33
C TYR A 149 17.24 4.33 0.19
N PRO A 150 16.66 3.87 -0.91
CA PRO A 150 15.24 3.58 -0.97
C PRO A 150 14.90 2.43 -0.01
N VAL A 151 13.64 2.35 0.43
CA VAL A 151 13.20 1.40 1.45
C VAL A 151 12.01 0.57 0.96
N LEU A 152 12.11 -0.75 1.13
CA LEU A 152 11.03 -1.72 0.96
C LEU A 152 10.54 -2.19 2.32
N TYR A 153 9.27 -1.95 2.64
CA TYR A 153 8.61 -2.46 3.84
C TYR A 153 7.85 -3.73 3.52
N LEU A 154 7.98 -4.76 4.36
CA LEU A 154 7.44 -6.09 4.14
C LEU A 154 6.51 -6.50 5.29
N LEU A 155 5.28 -6.88 4.95
CA LEU A 155 4.21 -7.29 5.85
C LEU A 155 3.93 -8.78 5.67
N HIS A 156 4.12 -9.57 6.72
CA HIS A 156 3.95 -11.02 6.67
C HIS A 156 2.47 -11.46 6.67
N GLY A 157 2.23 -12.68 6.22
CA GLY A 157 0.92 -13.30 6.21
C GLY A 157 0.39 -13.66 7.60
N ASN A 158 -0.83 -14.15 7.66
CA ASN A 158 -1.45 -14.57 8.92
C ASN A 158 -0.63 -15.67 9.60
N SER A 159 -0.42 -15.52 10.91
CA SER A 159 0.31 -16.48 11.76
C SER A 159 1.77 -16.72 11.37
N GLN A 160 2.35 -15.89 10.50
CA GLN A 160 3.76 -15.91 10.18
C GLN A 160 4.55 -14.97 11.10
N PRO A 161 5.83 -15.21 11.34
CA PRO A 161 6.75 -14.22 11.87
C PRO A 161 7.31 -13.34 10.74
N ALA A 162 7.87 -12.18 11.07
CA ALA A 162 8.58 -11.34 10.12
C ALA A 162 9.78 -12.04 9.47
N THR A 163 10.39 -13.00 10.17
CA THR A 163 11.51 -13.83 9.66
C THR A 163 11.11 -14.79 8.54
N ALA A 164 9.80 -14.98 8.27
CA ALA A 164 9.35 -15.79 7.14
C ALA A 164 9.93 -15.31 5.80
N PHE A 165 10.17 -14.01 5.65
CA PHE A 165 10.84 -13.47 4.46
C PHE A 165 12.31 -13.91 4.35
N LEU A 166 13.01 -14.08 5.47
CA LEU A 166 14.37 -14.61 5.48
C LEU A 166 14.38 -16.11 5.10
N GLU A 167 13.38 -16.86 5.54
CA GLU A 167 13.19 -18.26 5.17
C GLU A 167 12.85 -18.44 3.68
N LEU A 168 12.27 -17.40 3.04
CA LEU A 168 12.07 -17.34 1.57
C LEU A 168 13.36 -17.10 0.80
N GLY A 169 14.48 -16.75 1.46
CA GLY A 169 15.73 -16.38 0.81
C GLY A 169 15.81 -14.90 0.42
N LEU A 170 15.12 -14.01 1.14
CA LEU A 170 15.06 -12.56 0.83
C LEU A 170 16.46 -11.94 0.76
N GLN A 171 17.35 -12.27 1.71
CA GLN A 171 18.70 -11.69 1.79
C GLN A 171 19.52 -12.05 0.56
N GLU A 172 19.58 -13.34 0.24
CA GLU A 172 20.33 -13.87 -0.90
C GLU A 172 19.81 -13.34 -2.23
N GLU A 173 18.49 -13.26 -2.38
CA GLU A 173 17.88 -12.75 -3.62
C GLU A 173 18.13 -11.25 -3.81
N LEU A 174 18.04 -10.44 -2.74
CA LEU A 174 18.40 -9.01 -2.78
C LEU A 174 19.87 -8.82 -3.15
N ASP A 175 20.77 -9.58 -2.53
CA ASP A 175 22.21 -9.52 -2.80
C ASP A 175 22.52 -9.85 -4.27
N GLN A 176 21.89 -10.90 -4.81
CA GLN A 176 22.06 -11.30 -6.21
C GLN A 176 21.52 -10.24 -7.17
N LEU A 177 20.32 -9.70 -6.92
CA LEU A 177 19.73 -8.68 -7.78
C LEU A 177 20.52 -7.38 -7.75
N ILE A 178 21.06 -6.98 -6.59
CA ILE A 178 21.93 -5.81 -6.43
C ILE A 178 23.26 -6.03 -7.14
N ALA A 179 23.92 -7.17 -6.92
CA ALA A 179 25.20 -7.49 -7.56
C ALA A 179 25.09 -7.52 -9.09
N ARG A 180 23.96 -7.96 -9.63
CA ARG A 180 23.65 -7.95 -11.07
C ARG A 180 23.14 -6.60 -11.59
N HIS A 181 23.06 -5.57 -10.76
CA HIS A 181 22.52 -4.24 -11.08
C HIS A 181 21.08 -4.25 -11.62
N LEU A 182 20.29 -5.26 -11.31
CA LEU A 182 18.88 -5.36 -11.68
C LEU A 182 18.00 -4.44 -10.82
N ILE A 183 18.37 -4.26 -9.56
CA ILE A 183 17.76 -3.32 -8.62
C ILE A 183 18.82 -2.38 -8.01
N PRO A 184 18.44 -1.21 -7.48
CA PRO A 184 19.38 -0.39 -6.70
C PRO A 184 19.66 -1.07 -5.35
N PRO A 185 20.80 -0.80 -4.71
CA PRO A 185 20.94 -1.11 -3.28
C PRO A 185 19.82 -0.43 -2.49
N MET A 186 19.13 -1.19 -1.65
CA MET A 186 17.99 -0.73 -0.85
C MET A 186 18.01 -1.32 0.54
N ILE A 187 17.33 -0.68 1.47
CA ILE A 187 17.00 -1.22 2.78
C ILE A 187 15.70 -2.00 2.65
N ALA A 188 15.59 -3.20 3.27
CA ALA A 188 14.31 -3.90 3.41
C ALA A 188 13.96 -4.05 4.88
N VAL A 189 12.73 -3.72 5.25
CA VAL A 189 12.24 -3.72 6.64
C VAL A 189 11.11 -4.73 6.76
N MET A 190 11.35 -5.81 7.49
CA MET A 190 10.37 -6.86 7.76
C MET A 190 9.70 -6.56 9.10
N ILE A 191 8.45 -6.09 9.07
CA ILE A 191 7.74 -5.63 10.26
C ILE A 191 7.09 -6.82 10.95
N GLN A 192 7.29 -6.97 12.28
CA GLN A 192 6.65 -8.00 13.06
C GLN A 192 5.24 -7.56 13.45
N GLY A 193 4.23 -8.16 12.84
CA GLY A 193 2.84 -7.98 13.22
C GLY A 193 2.43 -8.88 14.38
N GLY A 194 1.22 -8.65 14.88
CA GLY A 194 0.65 -9.45 15.97
C GLY A 194 0.03 -10.77 15.49
N PRO A 195 -0.42 -11.59 16.44
CA PRO A 195 -1.08 -12.85 16.14
C PRO A 195 -2.46 -12.62 15.51
N GLY A 196 -2.92 -13.62 14.78
CA GLY A 196 -4.26 -13.67 14.23
C GLY A 196 -4.45 -12.82 12.97
N SER A 197 -5.68 -12.84 12.45
CA SER A 197 -6.06 -12.14 11.21
C SER A 197 -6.39 -10.68 11.49
N ASN A 198 -5.37 -9.84 11.70
CA ASN A 198 -5.52 -8.41 11.94
C ASN A 198 -5.59 -7.59 10.63
N ASN A 199 -5.27 -8.21 9.49
CA ASN A 199 -5.24 -7.60 8.15
C ASN A 199 -4.43 -6.29 8.08
N TRP A 200 -3.52 -6.07 9.02
CA TRP A 200 -2.71 -4.86 9.12
C TRP A 200 -3.56 -3.57 9.14
N ARG A 201 -4.72 -3.61 9.81
CA ARG A 201 -5.70 -2.52 9.89
C ARG A 201 -5.80 -1.94 11.29
N ASN A 202 -6.38 -0.74 11.36
CA ASN A 202 -6.83 -0.11 12.60
C ASN A 202 -8.30 -0.49 12.83
N ILE A 203 -8.56 -1.59 13.53
CA ILE A 203 -9.92 -2.06 13.86
C ILE A 203 -9.98 -2.60 15.29
N ASP A 204 -11.09 -2.38 15.98
CA ASP A 204 -11.41 -2.99 17.28
C ASP A 204 -10.29 -2.87 18.35
N GLY A 205 -9.64 -1.70 18.41
CA GLY A 205 -8.54 -1.44 19.34
C GLY A 205 -7.18 -1.99 18.90
N MET A 206 -7.10 -2.63 17.75
CA MET A 206 -5.85 -2.98 17.08
C MET A 206 -5.42 -1.84 16.13
N HIS A 207 -4.16 -1.45 16.16
CA HIS A 207 -3.67 -0.28 15.41
C HIS A 207 -2.48 -0.64 14.50
N TYR A 208 -2.61 -1.72 13.74
CA TYR A 208 -1.50 -2.25 12.92
C TYR A 208 -1.17 -1.37 11.71
N GLU A 209 -2.13 -0.67 11.11
CA GLU A 209 -1.84 0.34 10.08
C GLU A 209 -1.00 1.49 10.67
N SER A 210 -1.42 2.03 11.83
CA SER A 210 -0.66 3.07 12.54
C SER A 210 0.74 2.60 12.92
N TYR A 211 0.87 1.34 13.32
CA TYR A 211 2.15 0.73 13.63
C TYR A 211 3.08 0.65 12.42
N VAL A 212 2.58 0.30 11.24
CA VAL A 212 3.39 0.33 10.01
C VAL A 212 3.91 1.74 9.72
N LEU A 213 3.08 2.76 9.88
CA LEU A 213 3.49 4.16 9.69
C LEU A 213 4.49 4.62 10.76
N GLU A 214 4.31 4.18 12.00
CA GLU A 214 5.25 4.43 13.10
C GLU A 214 6.63 3.82 12.79
N VAL A 215 6.68 2.57 12.32
CA VAL A 215 7.94 1.93 11.89
C VAL A 215 8.55 2.69 10.70
N GLN A 216 7.75 3.11 9.72
CA GLN A 216 8.25 3.87 8.58
C GLN A 216 8.95 5.17 9.03
N GLU A 217 8.37 5.92 9.95
CA GLU A 217 8.98 7.14 10.49
C GLU A 217 10.21 6.86 11.36
N LEU A 218 10.17 5.77 12.11
CA LEU A 218 11.30 5.32 12.90
C LEU A 218 12.51 4.98 12.02
N ILE A 219 12.30 4.26 10.92
CA ILE A 219 13.35 3.95 9.93
C ILE A 219 13.94 5.22 9.31
N ASP A 220 13.11 6.20 8.95
CA ASP A 220 13.60 7.49 8.40
C ASP A 220 14.47 8.27 9.40
N ARG A 221 14.28 8.06 10.70
CA ARG A 221 15.09 8.69 11.77
C ARG A 221 16.34 7.90 12.13
N MET A 222 16.30 6.58 11.99
CA MET A 222 17.38 5.68 12.41
C MET A 222 18.42 5.43 11.32
N LEU A 223 17.98 5.38 10.06
CA LEU A 223 18.79 4.91 8.94
C LEU A 223 18.87 5.99 7.86
N PRO A 224 19.90 5.97 7.02
CA PRO A 224 20.03 6.87 5.89
C PRO A 224 19.06 6.48 4.76
N SER A 225 17.76 6.56 5.05
CA SER A 225 16.70 6.37 4.08
C SER A 225 16.52 7.64 3.22
N ILE A 226 15.98 7.49 2.02
CA ILE A 226 15.49 8.61 1.21
C ILE A 226 14.06 8.92 1.68
N PRO A 227 13.83 10.05 2.38
CA PRO A 227 12.55 10.35 3.00
C PRO A 227 11.53 10.88 1.98
N ALA A 228 11.46 10.26 0.81
CA ALA A 228 10.56 10.61 -0.29
C ALA A 228 9.60 9.46 -0.59
N ARG A 229 8.33 9.80 -0.84
CA ARG A 229 7.29 8.84 -1.23
C ARG A 229 7.73 7.90 -2.36
N ALA A 230 8.34 8.45 -3.40
CA ALA A 230 8.78 7.69 -4.57
C ALA A 230 9.93 6.70 -4.27
N ALA A 231 10.62 6.87 -3.15
CA ALA A 231 11.68 5.98 -2.69
C ALA A 231 11.20 4.99 -1.61
N ARG A 232 9.89 4.87 -1.39
CA ARG A 232 9.30 3.90 -0.46
C ARG A 232 8.37 2.96 -1.18
N ALA A 233 8.60 1.67 -1.00
CA ALA A 233 7.73 0.58 -1.41
C ALA A 233 7.20 -0.15 -0.18
N ILE A 234 5.98 -0.67 -0.29
CA ILE A 234 5.40 -1.58 0.70
C ILE A 234 4.86 -2.81 -0.02
N ALA A 235 5.14 -3.97 0.52
CA ALA A 235 4.72 -5.24 -0.04
C ALA A 235 4.35 -6.23 1.07
N GLY A 236 3.71 -7.32 0.73
CA GLY A 236 3.43 -8.38 1.67
C GLY A 236 2.74 -9.56 1.04
N ASP A 237 2.68 -10.65 1.79
CA ASP A 237 2.06 -11.90 1.35
C ASP A 237 0.73 -12.16 2.07
N SER A 238 -0.25 -12.73 1.37
CA SER A 238 -1.55 -13.13 1.94
C SER A 238 -2.21 -11.98 2.71
N MET A 239 -2.40 -12.11 4.02
CA MET A 239 -2.84 -11.05 4.92
C MET A 239 -1.98 -9.79 4.81
N GLY A 240 -0.65 -9.94 4.67
CA GLY A 240 0.28 -8.83 4.47
C GLY A 240 0.12 -8.17 3.11
N GLY A 241 -0.26 -8.93 2.07
CA GLY A 241 -0.59 -8.39 0.74
C GLY A 241 -1.82 -7.49 0.78
N TYR A 242 -2.86 -7.91 1.49
CA TYR A 242 -4.01 -7.05 1.80
C TYR A 242 -3.57 -5.81 2.59
N GLY A 243 -2.78 -6.02 3.66
CA GLY A 243 -2.29 -4.95 4.52
C GLY A 243 -1.46 -3.91 3.78
N ALA A 244 -0.58 -4.34 2.88
CA ALA A 244 0.22 -3.44 2.05
C ALA A 244 -0.67 -2.53 1.18
N MET A 245 -1.69 -3.11 0.53
CA MET A 245 -2.66 -2.34 -0.24
C MET A 245 -3.48 -1.38 0.64
N ASN A 246 -3.99 -1.86 1.80
CA ASN A 246 -4.74 -1.02 2.75
C ASN A 246 -3.90 0.18 3.20
N VAL A 247 -2.67 -0.05 3.66
CA VAL A 247 -1.79 1.01 4.15
C VAL A 247 -1.42 1.99 3.04
N ALA A 248 -1.05 1.51 1.85
CA ALA A 248 -0.64 2.39 0.75
C ALA A 248 -1.80 3.23 0.20
N LEU A 249 -2.98 2.65 0.06
CA LEU A 249 -4.16 3.34 -0.45
C LEU A 249 -4.74 4.31 0.58
N GLY A 250 -4.75 3.95 1.87
CA GLY A 250 -5.17 4.84 2.95
C GLY A 250 -4.18 5.98 3.24
N ASN A 251 -2.90 5.82 2.82
CA ASN A 251 -1.83 6.79 3.08
C ASN A 251 -1.04 7.13 1.79
N PRO A 252 -1.69 7.68 0.75
CA PRO A 252 -1.13 7.82 -0.59
C PRO A 252 0.07 8.78 -0.69
N TYR A 253 0.36 9.54 0.36
CA TYR A 253 1.55 10.39 0.46
C TYR A 253 2.77 9.68 1.05
N ARG A 254 2.63 8.45 1.55
CA ARG A 254 3.69 7.72 2.24
C ARG A 254 4.46 6.78 1.30
N PHE A 255 3.77 6.08 0.41
CA PHE A 255 4.35 5.04 -0.44
C PHE A 255 4.11 5.33 -1.92
N GLY A 256 5.15 5.18 -2.75
CA GLY A 256 5.09 5.34 -4.22
C GLY A 256 4.88 4.02 -4.94
N THR A 257 5.14 2.90 -4.25
CA THR A 257 5.05 1.55 -4.80
C THR A 257 4.36 0.63 -3.80
N VAL A 258 3.48 -0.24 -4.29
CA VAL A 258 2.80 -1.25 -3.47
C VAL A 258 2.72 -2.57 -4.22
N GLU A 259 2.93 -3.67 -3.49
CA GLU A 259 2.75 -5.02 -4.02
C GLU A 259 1.90 -5.88 -3.09
N SER A 260 1.05 -6.73 -3.69
CA SER A 260 0.28 -7.75 -2.98
C SER A 260 0.61 -9.12 -3.56
N TRP A 261 1.18 -9.97 -2.72
CA TRP A 261 1.63 -11.31 -3.06
C TRP A 261 0.66 -12.33 -2.48
N LEU A 262 -0.03 -13.11 -3.33
CA LEU A 262 -1.08 -14.04 -2.92
C LEU A 262 -2.14 -13.38 -2.01
N GLY A 263 -2.41 -12.08 -2.20
CA GLY A 263 -3.33 -11.31 -1.36
C GLY A 263 -4.76 -11.34 -1.87
N PHE A 264 -5.64 -10.70 -1.11
CA PHE A 264 -7.04 -10.50 -1.43
C PHE A 264 -7.40 -9.01 -1.32
N PHE A 265 -8.59 -8.57 -1.83
CA PHE A 265 -8.84 -7.14 -2.02
C PHE A 265 -10.22 -6.68 -1.48
N ASN A 266 -10.91 -7.53 -0.75
CA ASN A 266 -12.25 -7.25 -0.23
C ASN A 266 -12.24 -6.02 0.68
N GLY A 267 -13.07 -5.02 0.39
CA GLY A 267 -13.24 -3.82 1.22
C GLY A 267 -12.26 -2.68 0.92
N LEU A 268 -11.30 -2.84 0.01
CA LEU A 268 -10.33 -1.77 -0.35
C LEU A 268 -10.90 -0.69 -1.29
N GLY A 269 -12.09 -0.90 -1.85
CA GLY A 269 -12.67 0.02 -2.83
C GLY A 269 -13.03 1.40 -2.28
N GLY A 270 -13.30 1.52 -0.97
CA GLY A 270 -13.65 2.77 -0.31
C GLY A 270 -12.50 3.76 -0.26
N GLU A 271 -11.34 3.31 0.21
CA GLU A 271 -10.12 4.12 0.27
C GLU A 271 -9.66 4.51 -1.13
N LEU A 272 -9.67 3.56 -2.05
CA LEU A 272 -9.28 3.78 -3.43
C LEU A 272 -10.09 4.90 -4.08
N HIS A 273 -11.42 4.89 -3.91
CA HIS A 273 -12.29 5.93 -4.45
C HIS A 273 -12.04 7.30 -3.80
N SER A 274 -11.85 7.34 -2.49
CA SER A 274 -11.59 8.57 -1.73
C SER A 274 -10.27 9.23 -2.13
N ASP A 275 -9.24 8.45 -2.39
CA ASP A 275 -7.89 8.94 -2.66
C ASP A 275 -7.54 9.02 -4.15
N ARG A 276 -8.51 8.76 -5.03
CA ARG A 276 -8.37 8.86 -6.49
C ARG A 276 -7.66 10.15 -6.97
N PRO A 277 -8.06 11.37 -6.53
CA PRO A 277 -7.41 12.59 -7.00
C PRO A 277 -5.93 12.65 -6.62
N ILE A 278 -5.56 12.03 -5.51
CA ILE A 278 -4.18 12.01 -5.01
C ILE A 278 -3.38 10.98 -5.79
N ILE A 279 -3.91 9.76 -5.95
CA ILE A 279 -3.28 8.67 -6.71
C ILE A 279 -3.04 9.09 -8.15
N SER A 280 -4.06 9.68 -8.81
CA SER A 280 -3.96 10.18 -10.18
C SER A 280 -2.89 11.27 -10.34
N ARG A 281 -2.74 12.17 -9.36
CA ARG A 281 -1.75 13.26 -9.41
C ARG A 281 -0.33 12.79 -9.10
N LEU A 282 -0.16 11.95 -8.08
CA LEU A 282 1.15 11.53 -7.60
C LEU A 282 1.67 10.28 -8.32
N GLY A 283 0.78 9.53 -8.96
CA GLY A 283 1.05 8.19 -9.49
C GLY A 283 1.19 7.17 -8.35
N LEU A 284 1.00 5.91 -8.65
CA LEU A 284 1.28 4.77 -7.78
C LEU A 284 1.74 3.63 -8.67
N HIS A 285 2.84 2.97 -8.34
CA HIS A 285 3.24 1.73 -8.96
C HIS A 285 2.63 0.59 -8.14
N ALA A 286 1.85 -0.28 -8.77
CA ALA A 286 1.19 -1.38 -8.07
C ALA A 286 1.42 -2.70 -8.80
N PHE A 287 1.69 -3.76 -8.05
CA PHE A 287 1.77 -5.11 -8.57
C PHE A 287 0.97 -6.06 -7.69
N VAL A 288 0.12 -6.85 -8.32
CA VAL A 288 -0.68 -7.85 -7.63
C VAL A 288 -0.50 -9.19 -8.32
N TYR A 289 -0.22 -10.25 -7.55
CA TYR A 289 -0.15 -11.57 -8.14
C TYR A 289 -0.83 -12.64 -7.28
N GLY A 290 -1.31 -13.71 -7.95
CA GLY A 290 -1.90 -14.89 -7.34
C GLY A 290 -1.29 -16.17 -7.85
N GLY A 291 -1.50 -17.25 -7.13
CA GLY A 291 -1.18 -18.61 -7.57
C GLY A 291 -2.35 -19.21 -8.35
N GLU A 292 -2.09 -19.87 -9.46
CA GLU A 292 -3.12 -20.46 -10.33
C GLU A 292 -4.04 -21.46 -9.58
N SER A 293 -3.47 -22.17 -8.59
CA SER A 293 -4.15 -23.14 -7.76
C SER A 293 -4.42 -22.63 -6.35
N ASP A 294 -4.43 -21.30 -6.16
CA ASP A 294 -4.73 -20.69 -4.86
C ASP A 294 -6.22 -20.77 -4.57
N HIS A 295 -6.58 -21.47 -3.47
CA HIS A 295 -7.96 -21.63 -3.00
C HIS A 295 -8.26 -20.78 -1.76
N ILE A 296 -7.31 -19.98 -1.29
CA ILE A 296 -7.45 -19.09 -0.13
C ILE A 296 -7.67 -17.65 -0.59
N ALA A 297 -6.85 -17.18 -1.53
CA ALA A 297 -7.00 -15.89 -2.18
C ALA A 297 -7.28 -16.12 -3.67
N ASP A 298 -8.50 -15.84 -4.12
CA ASP A 298 -8.92 -16.11 -5.50
C ASP A 298 -8.07 -15.31 -6.51
N PRO A 299 -7.21 -15.96 -7.31
CA PRO A 299 -6.36 -15.27 -8.27
C PRO A 299 -7.13 -14.55 -9.38
N SER A 300 -8.40 -14.91 -9.60
CA SER A 300 -9.25 -14.24 -10.60
C SER A 300 -9.58 -12.79 -10.22
N GLU A 301 -9.39 -12.40 -8.94
CA GLU A 301 -9.58 -11.03 -8.48
C GLU A 301 -8.42 -10.10 -8.86
N ASN A 302 -7.22 -10.62 -9.15
CA ASN A 302 -6.03 -9.81 -9.37
C ASN A 302 -6.15 -8.89 -10.59
N ALA A 303 -6.55 -9.41 -11.74
CA ALA A 303 -6.67 -8.62 -12.96
C ALA A 303 -7.77 -7.55 -12.89
N PRO A 304 -8.98 -7.85 -12.37
CA PRO A 304 -10.01 -6.84 -12.09
C PRO A 304 -9.53 -5.76 -11.11
N PHE A 305 -8.87 -6.13 -10.02
CA PHE A 305 -8.37 -5.15 -9.05
C PHE A 305 -7.28 -4.25 -9.65
N ALA A 306 -6.33 -4.80 -10.38
CA ALA A 306 -5.35 -4.02 -11.12
C ALA A 306 -6.00 -3.08 -12.16
N ALA A 307 -7.11 -3.49 -12.78
CA ALA A 307 -7.87 -2.63 -13.69
C ALA A 307 -8.52 -1.44 -12.96
N VAL A 308 -9.06 -1.67 -11.75
CA VAL A 308 -9.58 -0.59 -10.90
C VAL A 308 -8.46 0.37 -10.51
N LEU A 309 -7.31 -0.13 -10.07
CA LEU A 309 -6.14 0.71 -9.74
C LEU A 309 -5.71 1.59 -10.93
N ARG A 310 -5.69 1.04 -12.15
CA ARG A 310 -5.40 1.81 -13.38
C ARG A 310 -6.45 2.87 -13.67
N ALA A 311 -7.73 2.58 -13.47
CA ALA A 311 -8.82 3.54 -13.65
C ALA A 311 -8.70 4.72 -12.67
N GLU A 312 -8.12 4.49 -11.49
CA GLU A 312 -7.84 5.52 -10.48
C GLU A 312 -6.50 6.24 -10.71
N GLY A 313 -5.76 5.91 -11.77
CA GLY A 313 -4.55 6.60 -12.19
C GLY A 313 -3.23 5.96 -11.75
N ALA A 314 -3.26 4.76 -11.17
CA ALA A 314 -2.07 4.00 -10.86
C ALA A 314 -1.46 3.32 -12.10
N ARG A 315 -0.16 3.05 -12.07
CA ARG A 315 0.52 2.11 -12.96
C ARG A 315 0.45 0.72 -12.33
N ALA A 316 -0.58 -0.04 -12.66
CA ALA A 316 -0.83 -1.32 -12.02
C ALA A 316 -0.62 -2.50 -12.98
N GLU A 317 0.12 -3.50 -12.52
CA GLU A 317 0.35 -4.78 -13.18
C GLU A 317 -0.27 -5.91 -12.36
N SER A 318 -0.67 -6.98 -13.02
CA SER A 318 -1.14 -8.19 -12.37
C SER A 318 -0.58 -9.43 -13.05
N ALA A 319 -0.35 -10.48 -12.26
CA ALA A 319 0.08 -11.78 -12.77
C ALA A 319 -0.62 -12.92 -12.02
N VAL A 320 -0.74 -14.05 -12.68
CA VAL A 320 -1.08 -15.32 -12.07
C VAL A 320 0.03 -16.31 -12.43
N TYR A 321 0.64 -16.91 -11.43
CA TYR A 321 1.73 -17.84 -11.59
C TYR A 321 1.30 -19.26 -11.21
N ALA A 322 2.02 -20.27 -11.72
CA ALA A 322 1.82 -21.63 -11.28
C ALA A 322 2.07 -21.77 -9.78
N GLY A 323 1.23 -22.53 -9.09
CA GLY A 323 1.33 -22.79 -7.65
C GLY A 323 0.07 -22.37 -6.88
N GLY A 324 0.08 -22.64 -5.58
CA GLY A 324 -1.02 -22.34 -4.66
C GLY A 324 -0.67 -21.27 -3.65
N HIS A 325 -1.43 -21.23 -2.55
CA HIS A 325 -1.21 -20.30 -1.43
C HIS A 325 -0.10 -20.82 -0.50
N THR A 326 1.14 -20.86 -0.98
CA THR A 326 2.24 -21.51 -0.26
C THR A 326 3.52 -20.68 -0.29
N MET A 327 4.40 -20.93 0.72
CA MET A 327 5.74 -20.34 0.77
C MET A 327 6.59 -20.75 -0.43
N GLU A 328 6.39 -21.95 -0.99
CA GLU A 328 7.07 -22.41 -2.20
C GLU A 328 6.71 -21.54 -3.42
N THR A 329 5.43 -21.20 -3.58
CA THR A 329 4.99 -20.27 -4.65
C THR A 329 5.61 -18.89 -4.47
N LEU A 330 5.68 -18.39 -3.24
CA LEU A 330 6.34 -17.11 -2.92
C LEU A 330 7.83 -17.17 -3.27
N ALA A 331 8.54 -18.20 -2.81
CA ALA A 331 9.96 -18.37 -3.06
C ALA A 331 10.29 -18.45 -4.55
N ALA A 332 9.49 -19.20 -5.32
CA ALA A 332 9.68 -19.37 -6.78
C ALA A 332 9.56 -18.04 -7.55
N HIS A 333 8.88 -17.04 -7.01
CA HIS A 333 8.62 -15.77 -7.69
C HIS A 333 9.21 -14.54 -6.99
N LEU A 334 9.91 -14.74 -5.86
CA LEU A 334 10.49 -13.67 -5.05
C LEU A 334 11.34 -12.70 -5.87
N GLY A 335 12.20 -13.21 -6.74
CA GLY A 335 13.05 -12.37 -7.61
C GLY A 335 12.26 -11.45 -8.53
N SER A 336 11.11 -11.90 -9.05
CA SER A 336 10.24 -11.07 -9.91
C SER A 336 9.58 -9.94 -9.14
N MET A 337 9.16 -10.21 -7.90
CA MET A 337 8.56 -9.24 -6.98
C MET A 337 9.58 -8.18 -6.58
N LEU A 338 10.74 -8.60 -6.08
CA LEU A 338 11.81 -7.68 -5.71
C LEU A 338 12.31 -6.86 -6.91
N ALA A 339 12.33 -7.44 -8.11
CA ALA A 339 12.67 -6.71 -9.32
C ALA A 339 11.63 -5.65 -9.68
N PHE A 340 10.33 -5.88 -9.44
CA PHE A 340 9.31 -4.86 -9.64
C PHE A 340 9.51 -3.69 -8.67
N ALA A 341 9.58 -3.96 -7.37
CA ALA A 341 9.85 -2.94 -6.35
C ALA A 341 11.13 -2.15 -6.69
N GLY A 342 12.22 -2.85 -7.02
CA GLY A 342 13.50 -2.23 -7.32
C GLY A 342 13.49 -1.34 -8.55
N ARG A 343 12.75 -1.67 -9.61
CA ARG A 343 12.59 -0.79 -10.78
C ARG A 343 11.86 0.50 -10.41
N ALA A 344 10.75 0.38 -9.67
CA ALA A 344 9.97 1.53 -9.25
C ALA A 344 10.76 2.44 -8.29
N LEU A 345 11.49 1.85 -7.33
CA LEU A 345 12.34 2.57 -6.39
C LEU A 345 13.52 3.29 -7.07
N ARG A 346 14.08 2.73 -8.14
CA ARG A 346 15.13 3.37 -8.95
C ARG A 346 14.63 4.65 -9.64
N GLU A 347 13.38 4.67 -10.08
CA GLU A 347 12.75 5.88 -10.61
C GLU A 347 12.61 6.94 -9.50
N GLY A 348 12.20 6.53 -8.30
CA GLY A 348 12.09 7.39 -7.14
C GLY A 348 13.41 7.97 -6.64
N GLU A 349 14.47 7.17 -6.64
CA GLU A 349 15.83 7.61 -6.28
C GLU A 349 16.31 8.73 -7.21
N ARG A 350 16.11 8.58 -8.52
CA ARG A 350 16.46 9.61 -9.51
C ARG A 350 15.67 10.89 -9.34
N ALA A 351 14.41 10.80 -8.99
CA ALA A 351 13.55 11.95 -8.75
C ALA A 351 13.87 12.69 -7.43
N GLY A 352 14.36 11.97 -6.41
CA GLY A 352 14.73 12.51 -5.09
C GLY A 352 16.14 13.09 -5.02
N THR A 353 17.01 12.80 -5.99
CA THR A 353 18.36 13.38 -6.03
C THR A 353 18.28 14.82 -6.52
N PRO A 354 18.71 15.84 -5.75
CA PRO A 354 18.79 17.20 -6.26
C PRO A 354 19.67 17.19 -7.50
N GLN A 355 19.14 17.58 -8.66
CA GLN A 355 19.98 17.85 -9.83
C GLN A 355 20.87 19.03 -9.46
N THR A 356 22.15 18.76 -9.19
CA THR A 356 23.16 19.80 -9.13
C THR A 356 23.23 20.40 -10.54
N THR A 357 22.50 21.47 -10.75
CA THR A 357 22.64 22.28 -11.95
C THR A 357 24.06 22.84 -11.89
N THR A 358 24.99 22.20 -12.57
CA THR A 358 26.27 22.80 -12.88
C THR A 358 25.98 24.07 -13.68
N VAL A 359 26.01 25.20 -13.01
CA VAL A 359 26.06 26.50 -13.67
C VAL A 359 27.39 26.51 -14.40
N SER A 360 27.38 26.05 -15.64
CA SER A 360 28.50 26.21 -16.57
C SER A 360 28.71 27.67 -16.76
N ASP A 361 29.86 28.14 -16.34
CA ASP A 361 30.45 29.43 -16.58
C ASP A 361 29.93 30.17 -17.84
N VAL A 362 29.10 31.17 -17.62
CA VAL A 362 28.96 32.27 -18.55
C VAL A 362 29.99 33.30 -18.12
N SER A 363 31.26 32.97 -18.34
CA SER A 363 32.38 33.95 -18.21
C SER A 363 32.91 34.28 -19.56
N SER A 364 32.88 35.58 -19.85
CA SER A 364 33.72 36.31 -20.81
C SER A 364 33.45 36.14 -22.29
N LYS A 365 32.65 37.05 -22.83
CA LYS A 365 33.02 37.80 -24.06
C LYS A 365 32.59 39.25 -23.92
N THR A 366 33.40 40.00 -23.20
CA THR A 366 33.47 41.45 -23.40
C THR A 366 34.56 41.65 -24.41
N THR A 367 34.19 41.76 -25.66
CA THR A 367 35.10 42.19 -26.74
C THR A 367 35.17 43.70 -26.69
N ALA A 368 36.35 44.21 -26.39
CA ALA A 368 36.71 45.60 -26.59
C ALA A 368 36.57 45.96 -28.08
N ALA A 369 35.85 47.00 -28.38
CA ALA A 369 35.97 47.75 -29.61
C ALA A 369 36.28 49.19 -29.20
N GLY A 370 37.57 49.56 -29.54
CA GLY A 370 38.06 50.91 -29.52
C GLY A 370 37.60 51.68 -30.74
#